data_3172ea18fe98a0996cb33536504ed90d
#
_entry.id   3172ea18fe98a0996cb33536504ed90d
#
_cell.length_a   1.000
_cell.length_b   1.000
_cell.length_c   1.000
_cell.angle_alpha   90.00
_cell.angle_beta   90.00
_cell.angle_gamma   90.00
#
_symmetry.space_group_name_H-M   'P 1'
#
loop_
_entity.id
_entity.type
_entity.pdbx_description
1 polymer ?
#
loop_
_entity_poly.entity_id
_entity_poly.type
_entity_poly.pdbx_seq_one_letter_code
_entity_poly.pdbx_strand_id
1 'polypeptide(L)'
;AMEACGVDALFIVGFKSREQLQAATAATSLPLVLGGAPADLKDLEGLASEGVRICLQGHPTWKAAVEGIYKTLVKMRTGTDVADVQPPADILERYSRSAFYDAGKADYLGYGGK
;
A
#
# COMPACT_ATOMS: atom_id res chain seq x y z
N ALA A 1 -10.89 -25.85 -11.07
CA ALA A 1 -9.54 -26.43 -11.09
C ALA A 1 -8.72 -25.95 -9.88
N MET A 2 -8.58 -24.63 -9.62
CA MET A 2 -7.78 -24.10 -8.50
C MET A 2 -8.31 -24.54 -7.12
N GLU A 3 -9.61 -24.46 -6.90
CA GLU A 3 -10.26 -24.91 -5.67
C GLU A 3 -9.95 -26.39 -5.34
N ALA A 4 -9.88 -27.24 -6.35
CA ALA A 4 -9.55 -28.64 -6.18
C ALA A 4 -8.08 -28.92 -5.77
N CYS A 5 -7.23 -27.88 -5.79
CA CYS A 5 -5.83 -27.98 -5.35
C CYS A 5 -5.65 -27.72 -3.85
N GLY A 6 -6.73 -27.47 -3.10
CA GLY A 6 -6.68 -27.26 -1.65
C GLY A 6 -6.14 -25.89 -1.22
N VAL A 7 -6.34 -24.86 -2.04
CA VAL A 7 -5.98 -23.47 -1.68
C VAL A 7 -7.07 -22.85 -0.81
N ASP A 8 -6.68 -21.95 0.09
CA ASP A 8 -7.60 -21.32 1.05
C ASP A 8 -8.32 -20.08 0.48
N ALA A 9 -7.78 -19.46 -0.54
CA ALA A 9 -8.32 -18.27 -1.19
C ALA A 9 -7.81 -18.14 -2.63
N LEU A 10 -8.51 -17.36 -3.44
CA LEU A 10 -8.08 -17.05 -4.81
C LEU A 10 -7.67 -15.58 -4.92
N PHE A 11 -6.42 -15.34 -5.33
CA PHE A 11 -5.93 -14.01 -5.66
C PHE A 11 -6.07 -13.74 -7.15
N ILE A 12 -6.91 -12.76 -7.50
CA ILE A 12 -7.21 -12.42 -8.88
C ILE A 12 -6.86 -10.96 -9.15
N VAL A 13 -6.15 -10.73 -10.26
CA VAL A 13 -5.79 -9.39 -10.73
C VAL A 13 -6.44 -9.12 -12.08
N GLY A 14 -6.71 -7.84 -12.32
CA GLY A 14 -7.11 -7.37 -13.65
C GLY A 14 -8.59 -7.48 -13.96
N PHE A 15 -9.48 -7.61 -12.99
CA PHE A 15 -10.91 -7.37 -13.19
C PHE A 15 -11.15 -5.98 -13.77
N LYS A 16 -11.99 -5.90 -14.78
CA LYS A 16 -12.36 -4.67 -15.47
C LYS A 16 -13.81 -4.27 -15.25
N SER A 17 -14.64 -5.20 -14.78
CA SER A 17 -16.05 -4.95 -14.53
C SER A 17 -16.62 -5.86 -13.44
N ARG A 18 -17.81 -5.48 -12.94
CA ARG A 18 -18.54 -6.25 -11.92
C ARG A 18 -19.02 -7.58 -12.46
N GLU A 19 -19.38 -7.67 -13.72
CA GLU A 19 -19.80 -8.92 -14.35
C GLU A 19 -18.69 -9.98 -14.34
N GLN A 20 -17.43 -9.55 -14.53
CA GLN A 20 -16.29 -10.46 -14.42
C GLN A 20 -16.09 -10.96 -12.98
N LEU A 21 -16.28 -10.09 -12.00
CA LEU A 21 -16.25 -10.48 -10.59
C LEU A 21 -17.35 -11.48 -10.27
N GLN A 22 -18.57 -11.20 -10.66
CA GLN A 22 -19.72 -12.10 -10.45
C GLN A 22 -19.53 -13.46 -11.12
N ALA A 23 -18.98 -13.49 -12.33
CA ALA A 23 -18.64 -14.74 -12.98
C ALA A 23 -17.57 -15.55 -12.21
N ALA A 24 -16.58 -14.87 -11.65
CA ALA A 24 -15.56 -15.51 -10.80
C ALA A 24 -16.17 -16.04 -9.50
N THR A 25 -16.99 -15.24 -8.82
CA THR A 25 -17.68 -15.62 -7.57
C THR A 25 -18.62 -16.80 -7.77
N ALA A 26 -19.32 -16.84 -8.90
CA ALA A 26 -20.21 -17.98 -9.25
C ALA A 26 -19.42 -19.29 -9.52
N ALA A 27 -18.13 -19.20 -9.82
CA ALA A 27 -17.30 -20.34 -10.16
C ALA A 27 -16.53 -20.95 -8.97
N THR A 28 -16.61 -20.34 -7.76
CA THR A 28 -15.88 -20.80 -6.58
C THR A 28 -16.63 -20.46 -5.30
N SER A 29 -16.45 -21.30 -4.27
CA SER A 29 -16.87 -21.00 -2.89
C SER A 29 -15.77 -20.35 -2.05
N LEU A 30 -14.53 -20.26 -2.57
CA LEU A 30 -13.39 -19.71 -1.86
C LEU A 30 -13.45 -18.18 -1.75
N PRO A 31 -12.92 -17.62 -0.66
CA PRO A 31 -12.79 -16.18 -0.51
C PRO A 31 -11.88 -15.59 -1.62
N LEU A 32 -12.28 -14.43 -2.14
CA LEU A 32 -11.54 -13.74 -3.18
C LEU A 32 -10.67 -12.63 -2.60
N VAL A 33 -9.44 -12.54 -3.10
CA VAL A 33 -8.51 -11.43 -2.89
C VAL A 33 -8.31 -10.73 -4.24
N LEU A 34 -8.63 -9.45 -4.32
CA LEU A 34 -8.45 -8.66 -5.54
C LEU A 34 -7.11 -7.91 -5.51
N GLY A 35 -6.32 -8.04 -6.55
CA GLY A 35 -5.04 -7.34 -6.75
C GLY A 35 -5.19 -5.87 -7.17
N GLY A 36 -6.38 -5.32 -7.05
CA GLY A 36 -6.80 -3.98 -7.42
C GLY A 36 -8.20 -4.02 -7.99
N ALA A 37 -8.92 -2.92 -7.84
CA ALA A 37 -10.27 -2.80 -8.36
C ALA A 37 -10.40 -1.51 -9.20
N PRO A 38 -11.11 -1.54 -10.34
CA PRO A 38 -11.48 -0.34 -11.07
C PRO A 38 -12.40 0.54 -10.23
N ALA A 39 -12.62 1.78 -10.68
CA ALA A 39 -13.33 2.80 -9.91
C ALA A 39 -14.77 2.41 -9.51
N ASP A 40 -15.42 1.66 -10.38
CA ASP A 40 -16.78 1.14 -10.21
C ASP A 40 -16.88 -0.08 -9.27
N LEU A 41 -15.75 -0.66 -8.86
CA LEU A 41 -15.64 -1.75 -7.90
C LEU A 41 -15.02 -1.30 -6.57
N LYS A 42 -15.27 -0.07 -6.12
CA LYS A 42 -14.76 0.46 -4.84
C LYS A 42 -15.77 0.39 -3.70
N ASP A 43 -16.97 -0.06 -3.95
CA ASP A 43 -17.97 -0.32 -2.95
C ASP A 43 -17.59 -1.56 -2.13
N LEU A 44 -17.04 -1.34 -0.93
CA LEU A 44 -16.53 -2.39 -0.06
C LEU A 44 -17.63 -3.33 0.44
N GLU A 45 -18.84 -2.83 0.70
CA GLU A 45 -19.96 -3.65 1.16
C GLU A 45 -20.47 -4.55 0.04
N GLY A 46 -20.60 -4.01 -1.18
CA GLY A 46 -20.92 -4.80 -2.36
C GLY A 46 -19.88 -5.87 -2.67
N LEU A 47 -18.59 -5.52 -2.62
CA LEU A 47 -17.51 -6.48 -2.79
C LEU A 47 -17.55 -7.60 -1.73
N ALA A 48 -17.81 -7.24 -0.46
CA ALA A 48 -17.91 -8.22 0.62
C ALA A 48 -19.08 -9.19 0.41
N SER A 49 -20.23 -8.70 -0.04
CA SER A 49 -21.41 -9.53 -0.38
C SER A 49 -21.15 -10.48 -1.54
N GLU A 50 -20.26 -10.10 -2.45
CA GLU A 50 -19.81 -10.90 -3.60
C GLU A 50 -18.61 -11.81 -3.29
N GLY A 51 -18.30 -12.08 -2.00
CA GLY A 51 -17.27 -13.04 -1.60
C GLY A 51 -15.84 -12.49 -1.59
N VAL A 52 -15.63 -11.21 -1.87
CA VAL A 52 -14.32 -10.56 -1.73
C VAL A 52 -14.04 -10.32 -0.24
N ARG A 53 -12.85 -10.67 0.21
CA ARG A 53 -12.41 -10.45 1.60
C ARG A 53 -11.27 -9.46 1.71
N ILE A 54 -10.45 -9.34 0.68
CA ILE A 54 -9.35 -8.37 0.61
C ILE A 54 -9.39 -7.71 -0.76
N CYS A 55 -9.35 -6.37 -0.77
CA CYS A 55 -9.19 -5.61 -1.99
C CYS A 55 -7.94 -4.71 -1.86
N LEU A 56 -6.89 -5.04 -2.60
CA LEU A 56 -5.66 -4.27 -2.62
C LEU A 56 -5.85 -2.99 -3.43
N GLN A 57 -5.25 -1.91 -2.95
CA GLN A 57 -5.37 -0.59 -3.60
C GLN A 57 -4.31 -0.34 -4.68
N GLY A 58 -3.56 -1.36 -5.05
CA GLY A 58 -2.43 -1.24 -5.97
C GLY A 58 -1.20 -0.61 -5.30
N HIS A 59 -0.44 0.19 -6.05
CA HIS A 59 0.83 0.76 -5.58
C HIS A 59 0.87 2.31 -5.68
N PRO A 60 -0.16 3.05 -5.20
CA PRO A 60 -0.14 4.51 -5.26
C PRO A 60 0.97 5.11 -4.40
N THR A 61 1.32 4.47 -3.29
CA THR A 61 2.40 4.89 -2.39
C THR A 61 3.76 4.84 -3.07
N TRP A 62 4.02 3.81 -3.88
CA TRP A 62 5.23 3.73 -4.67
C TRP A 62 5.34 4.86 -5.69
N LYS A 63 4.27 5.14 -6.42
CA LYS A 63 4.23 6.25 -7.38
C LYS A 63 4.47 7.60 -6.70
N ALA A 64 3.84 7.83 -5.54
CA ALA A 64 4.05 9.03 -4.75
C ALA A 64 5.49 9.16 -4.25
N ALA A 65 6.11 8.06 -3.81
CA ALA A 65 7.51 8.05 -3.39
C ALA A 65 8.46 8.41 -4.55
N VAL A 66 8.26 7.80 -5.72
CA VAL A 66 9.07 8.10 -6.92
C VAL A 66 8.91 9.57 -7.32
N GLU A 67 7.69 10.10 -7.32
CA GLU A 67 7.42 11.50 -7.65
C GLU A 67 8.07 12.45 -6.62
N GLY A 68 7.95 12.15 -5.33
CA GLY A 68 8.58 12.94 -4.26
C GLY A 68 10.09 13.00 -4.40
N ILE A 69 10.74 11.84 -4.61
CA ILE A 69 12.19 11.76 -4.83
C ILE A 69 12.58 12.57 -6.07
N TYR A 70 11.88 12.37 -7.19
CA TYR A 70 12.16 13.09 -8.42
C TYR A 70 12.08 14.62 -8.25
N LYS A 71 10.98 15.12 -7.65
CA LYS A 71 10.80 16.55 -7.40
C LYS A 71 11.91 17.12 -6.51
N THR A 72 12.29 16.38 -5.47
CA THR A 72 13.38 16.77 -4.56
C THR A 72 14.71 16.90 -5.32
N LEU A 73 15.07 15.88 -6.10
CA LEU A 73 16.32 15.89 -6.87
C LEU A 73 16.37 17.00 -7.91
N VAL A 74 15.27 17.29 -8.59
CA VAL A 74 15.19 18.41 -9.54
C VAL A 74 15.42 19.74 -8.82
N LYS A 75 14.79 19.97 -7.69
CA LYS A 75 14.96 21.18 -6.89
C LYS A 75 16.40 21.32 -6.39
N MET A 76 16.99 20.28 -5.85
CA MET A 76 18.38 20.28 -5.43
C MET A 76 19.35 20.62 -6.60
N ARG A 77 19.12 20.05 -7.76
CA ARG A 77 19.93 20.32 -8.96
C ARG A 77 19.83 21.77 -9.43
N THR A 78 18.66 22.38 -9.29
CA THR A 78 18.41 23.76 -9.70
C THR A 78 18.70 24.78 -8.60
N GLY A 79 19.12 24.35 -7.42
CA GLY A 79 19.36 25.23 -6.27
C GLY A 79 18.08 25.84 -5.69
N THR A 80 16.93 25.22 -5.93
CA THR A 80 15.63 25.66 -5.40
C THR A 80 15.38 25.05 -4.03
N ASP A 81 14.71 25.79 -3.14
CA ASP A 81 14.33 25.29 -1.82
C ASP A 81 13.46 24.02 -1.92
N VAL A 82 13.74 23.08 -1.03
CA VAL A 82 13.08 21.77 -0.95
C VAL A 82 12.05 21.67 0.17
N ALA A 83 11.82 22.73 0.93
CA ALA A 83 10.95 22.69 2.13
C ALA A 83 9.51 22.23 1.81
N ASP A 84 8.99 22.63 0.65
CA ASP A 84 7.62 22.26 0.20
C ASP A 84 7.47 20.82 -0.28
N VAL A 85 8.58 20.10 -0.46
CA VAL A 85 8.57 18.66 -0.82
C VAL A 85 9.00 17.76 0.33
N GLN A 86 9.32 18.34 1.50
CA GLN A 86 9.61 17.58 2.71
C GLN A 86 8.30 17.25 3.46
N PRO A 87 8.21 16.08 4.08
CA PRO A 87 7.08 15.80 4.95
C PRO A 87 7.14 16.69 6.20
N PRO A 88 5.99 17.00 6.83
CA PRO A 88 5.98 17.62 8.15
C PRO A 88 6.87 16.87 9.16
N ALA A 89 7.54 17.61 10.03
CA ALA A 89 8.55 17.05 10.95
C ALA A 89 7.99 15.95 11.86
N ASP A 90 6.77 16.13 12.36
CA ASP A 90 6.06 15.15 13.19
C ASP A 90 5.76 13.84 12.43
N ILE A 91 5.43 13.92 11.16
CA ILE A 91 5.24 12.76 10.29
C ILE A 91 6.56 12.01 10.10
N LEU A 92 7.62 12.76 9.81
CA LEU A 92 8.94 12.16 9.61
C LEU A 92 9.42 11.47 10.90
N GLU A 93 9.35 12.15 12.05
CA GLU A 93 9.74 11.60 13.34
C GLU A 93 8.97 10.33 13.69
N ARG A 94 7.65 10.36 13.55
CA ARG A 94 6.76 9.23 13.85
C ARG A 94 7.06 8.00 13.02
N TYR A 95 7.22 8.18 11.70
CA TYR A 95 7.36 7.04 10.79
C TYR A 95 8.80 6.59 10.57
N SER A 96 9.81 7.43 10.85
CA SER A 96 11.21 7.01 10.90
C SER A 96 11.58 6.25 12.18
N ARG A 97 10.67 6.23 13.19
CA ARG A 97 10.89 5.60 14.49
C ARG A 97 12.13 6.14 15.22
N SER A 98 12.40 7.44 15.08
CA SER A 98 13.60 8.10 15.63
C SER A 98 13.81 7.79 17.10
N ALA A 99 12.78 7.93 17.94
CA ALA A 99 12.87 7.63 19.37
C ALA A 99 13.32 6.19 19.68
N PHE A 100 12.86 5.21 18.88
CA PHE A 100 13.28 3.81 19.02
C PHE A 100 14.76 3.63 18.71
N TYR A 101 15.24 4.26 17.64
CA TYR A 101 16.66 4.17 17.25
C TYR A 101 17.56 4.96 18.22
N ASP A 102 17.10 6.07 18.75
CA ASP A 102 17.87 6.87 19.71
C ASP A 102 18.00 6.15 21.06
N ALA A 103 16.93 5.47 21.52
CA ALA A 103 17.02 4.57 22.68
C ALA A 103 18.04 3.44 22.43
N GLY A 104 17.99 2.78 21.27
CA GLY A 104 18.94 1.74 20.90
C GLY A 104 20.40 2.24 20.84
N LYS A 105 20.63 3.46 20.35
CA LYS A 105 21.99 4.06 20.36
C LYS A 105 22.48 4.28 21.78
N ALA A 106 21.61 4.77 22.70
CA ALA A 106 21.96 4.95 24.10
C ALA A 106 22.31 3.60 24.76
N ASP A 107 21.47 2.59 24.55
CA ASP A 107 21.58 1.29 25.20
C ASP A 107 22.80 0.46 24.71
N TYR A 108 23.06 0.49 23.39
CA TYR A 108 24.05 -0.39 22.78
C TYR A 108 25.36 0.29 22.38
N LEU A 109 25.35 1.60 22.14
CA LEU A 109 26.54 2.31 21.65
C LEU A 109 27.09 3.33 22.66
N GLY A 110 26.43 3.51 23.81
CA GLY A 110 26.83 4.47 24.85
C GLY A 110 26.73 5.94 24.40
N TYR A 111 26.06 6.22 23.30
CA TYR A 111 25.78 7.59 22.89
C TYR A 111 24.56 8.10 23.67
N GLY A 112 24.81 8.62 24.86
CA GLY A 112 23.80 9.37 25.62
C GLY A 112 23.37 10.56 24.78
N GLY A 113 22.06 10.64 24.47
CA GLY A 113 21.50 11.77 23.76
C GLY A 113 21.84 13.09 24.48
N LYS A 114 22.39 14.04 23.73
CA LYS A 114 22.41 15.45 24.08
C LYS A 114 21.17 16.12 23.53
#